data_402591996e99adffca96947046b68b94
#
_entry.id   402591996e99adffca96947046b68b94
#
_cell.length_a   1.000
_cell.length_b   1.000
_cell.length_c   1.000
_cell.angle_alpha   90.00
_cell.angle_beta   90.00
_cell.angle_gamma   90.00
#
_symmetry.space_group_name_H-M   'P 1'
#
loop_
_entity.id
_entity.type
_entity.pdbx_description
1 polymer ?
#
loop_
_entity_poly.entity_id
_entity_poly.type
_entity_poly.pdbx_seq_one_letter_code
_entity_poly.pdbx_strand_id
1 'polypeptide(L)'
;TGYRADLPAVGYRIGKDASAVLSPSFDEPMVALRVSSTREQGWDDFVIDLAQFAENWAGMPIFSQSRCLRADYVTQVFGRRLELFRNIRRQVDPQGRLLNPFLAQFFR
;
A
#
# COMPACT_ATOMS: atom_id res chain seq x y z
N THR A 1 -15.34 -12.43 7.87
CA THR A 1 -14.64 -12.87 9.10
C THR A 1 -15.50 -12.76 10.36
N GLY A 2 -16.57 -11.98 10.36
CA GLY A 2 -17.34 -11.70 11.57
C GLY A 2 -16.62 -10.81 12.59
N TYR A 3 -15.43 -10.32 12.25
CA TYR A 3 -14.70 -9.37 13.09
C TYR A 3 -15.49 -8.07 13.24
N ARG A 4 -15.55 -7.55 14.45
CA ARG A 4 -16.16 -6.26 14.75
C ARG A 4 -15.09 -5.29 15.22
N ALA A 5 -14.91 -4.21 14.47
CA ALA A 5 -14.03 -3.13 14.89
C ALA A 5 -14.68 -2.36 16.05
N ASP A 6 -13.98 -2.26 17.16
CA ASP A 6 -14.40 -1.49 18.32
C ASP A 6 -13.96 -0.02 18.24
N LEU A 7 -13.07 0.28 17.31
CA LEU A 7 -12.59 1.64 17.03
C LEU A 7 -13.19 2.16 15.73
N PRO A 8 -13.39 3.50 15.61
CA PRO A 8 -13.94 4.09 14.40
C PRO A 8 -13.09 3.82 13.16
N ALA A 9 -13.73 3.50 12.04
CA ALA A 9 -13.12 3.55 10.73
C ALA A 9 -13.23 4.97 10.15
N VAL A 10 -12.19 5.42 9.44
CA VAL A 10 -12.13 6.75 8.86
C VAL A 10 -11.83 6.64 7.37
N GLY A 11 -12.66 7.30 6.54
CA GLY A 11 -12.45 7.42 5.11
C GLY A 11 -11.94 8.81 4.73
N TYR A 12 -10.96 8.85 3.82
CA TYR A 12 -10.42 10.10 3.29
C TYR A 12 -10.56 10.12 1.77
N ARG A 13 -11.05 11.21 1.23
CA ARG A 13 -10.92 11.45 -0.21
C ARG A 13 -9.60 12.13 -0.48
N ILE A 14 -8.81 11.55 -1.38
CA ILE A 14 -7.51 12.08 -1.81
C ILE A 14 -7.65 12.52 -3.26
N GLY A 15 -7.35 13.78 -3.53
CA GLY A 15 -7.38 14.33 -4.88
C GLY A 15 -6.32 13.70 -5.78
N LYS A 16 -6.53 13.83 -7.10
CA LYS A 16 -5.53 13.39 -8.08
C LYS A 16 -4.22 14.14 -7.87
N ASP A 17 -3.12 13.41 -7.83
CA ASP A 17 -1.76 13.96 -7.70
C ASP A 17 -0.77 13.14 -8.52
N ALA A 18 -0.28 13.72 -9.60
CA ALA A 18 0.73 13.14 -10.48
C ALA A 18 2.14 13.70 -10.25
N SER A 19 2.37 14.41 -9.13
CA SER A 19 3.67 15.03 -8.83
C SER A 19 4.76 14.04 -8.42
N ALA A 20 4.37 12.87 -7.91
CA ALA A 20 5.30 11.80 -7.51
C ALA A 20 5.06 10.52 -8.29
N VAL A 21 6.14 9.84 -8.69
CA VAL A 21 6.07 8.58 -9.48
C VAL A 21 5.24 7.50 -8.77
N LEU A 22 5.36 7.40 -7.46
CA LEU A 22 4.62 6.42 -6.65
C LEU A 22 3.40 7.03 -5.95
N SER A 23 2.84 8.11 -6.49
CA SER A 23 1.56 8.60 -5.98
C SER A 23 0.46 7.56 -6.21
N PRO A 24 -0.28 7.16 -5.18
CA PRO A 24 -1.39 6.22 -5.35
C PRO A 24 -2.58 6.83 -6.10
N SER A 25 -2.71 8.16 -6.11
CA SER A 25 -3.75 8.92 -6.82
C SER A 25 -3.25 9.56 -8.13
N PHE A 26 -2.28 8.93 -8.78
CA PHE A 26 -1.59 9.46 -9.97
C PHE A 26 -2.55 9.72 -11.14
N ASP A 27 -3.43 8.77 -11.44
CA ASP A 27 -4.33 8.83 -12.60
C ASP A 27 -5.69 9.42 -12.25
N GLU A 28 -6.15 9.21 -11.03
CA GLU A 28 -7.49 9.60 -10.59
C GLU A 28 -7.54 9.83 -9.08
N PRO A 29 -8.56 10.55 -8.59
CA PRO A 29 -8.79 10.63 -7.14
C PRO A 29 -9.04 9.25 -6.54
N MET A 30 -8.70 9.08 -5.28
CA MET A 30 -8.89 7.82 -4.55
C MET A 30 -9.53 8.04 -3.19
N VAL A 31 -9.95 6.94 -2.59
CA VAL A 31 -10.39 6.90 -1.19
C VAL A 31 -9.38 6.10 -0.39
N ALA A 32 -8.86 6.68 0.68
CA ALA A 32 -8.07 5.97 1.67
C ALA A 32 -8.96 5.60 2.85
N LEU A 33 -8.92 4.35 3.25
CA LEU A 33 -9.66 3.83 4.40
C LEU A 33 -8.68 3.47 5.52
N ARG A 34 -8.88 4.04 6.71
CA ARG A 34 -8.14 3.66 7.90
C ARG A 34 -9.06 2.92 8.86
N VAL A 35 -8.69 1.69 9.17
CA VAL A 35 -9.34 0.88 10.20
C VAL A 35 -8.31 0.62 11.30
N SER A 36 -8.71 0.83 12.53
CA SER A 36 -7.85 0.66 13.69
C SER A 36 -8.42 -0.41 14.62
N SER A 37 -7.54 -1.06 15.38
CA SER A 37 -7.92 -2.06 16.36
C SER A 37 -6.93 -2.06 17.52
N THR A 38 -7.39 -2.54 18.67
CA THR A 38 -6.56 -2.90 19.82
C THR A 38 -5.86 -4.25 19.66
N ARG A 39 -5.93 -4.84 18.44
CA ARG A 39 -5.36 -6.15 18.08
C ARG A 39 -6.02 -7.31 18.80
N GLU A 40 -7.32 -7.30 18.81
CA GLU A 40 -8.12 -8.41 19.30
C GLU A 40 -8.01 -9.64 18.40
N GLN A 41 -8.47 -10.77 18.92
CA GLN A 41 -8.57 -12.01 18.16
C GLN A 41 -9.36 -11.78 16.87
N GLY A 42 -8.83 -12.28 15.75
CA GLY A 42 -9.41 -12.13 14.40
C GLY A 42 -8.95 -10.89 13.64
N TRP A 43 -8.17 -10.01 14.25
CA TRP A 43 -7.66 -8.81 13.56
C TRP A 43 -6.80 -9.14 12.34
N ASP A 44 -5.89 -10.08 12.47
CA ASP A 44 -4.98 -10.43 11.38
C ASP A 44 -5.75 -11.01 10.18
N ASP A 45 -6.74 -11.86 10.41
CA ASP A 45 -7.61 -12.39 9.36
C ASP A 45 -8.44 -11.28 8.72
N PHE A 46 -8.96 -10.35 9.52
CA PHE A 46 -9.72 -9.22 9.03
C PHE A 46 -8.90 -8.32 8.11
N VAL A 47 -7.66 -7.98 8.45
CA VAL A 47 -6.83 -7.12 7.60
C VAL A 47 -6.44 -7.80 6.29
N ILE A 48 -6.27 -9.13 6.29
CA ILE A 48 -6.03 -9.90 5.08
C ILE A 48 -7.25 -9.84 4.17
N ASP A 49 -8.45 -10.06 4.70
CA ASP A 49 -9.69 -9.98 3.93
C ASP A 49 -9.95 -8.56 3.41
N LEU A 50 -9.65 -7.54 4.22
CA LEU A 50 -9.78 -6.15 3.79
C LEU A 50 -8.81 -5.82 2.64
N ALA A 51 -7.58 -6.33 2.69
CA ALA A 51 -6.61 -6.17 1.62
C ALA A 51 -7.06 -6.85 0.33
N GLN A 52 -7.62 -8.06 0.41
CA GLN A 52 -8.20 -8.77 -0.73
C GLN A 52 -9.40 -8.04 -1.32
N PHE A 53 -10.25 -7.48 -0.47
CA PHE A 53 -11.35 -6.64 -0.92
C PHE A 53 -10.85 -5.41 -1.69
N ALA A 54 -9.85 -4.72 -1.15
CA ALA A 54 -9.26 -3.55 -1.81
C ALA A 54 -8.62 -3.90 -3.17
N GLU A 55 -8.01 -5.09 -3.31
CA GLU A 55 -7.43 -5.58 -4.57
C GLU A 55 -8.46 -5.61 -5.69
N ASN A 56 -9.70 -5.99 -5.42
CA ASN A 56 -10.78 -6.01 -6.41
C ASN A 56 -11.10 -4.61 -6.98
N TRP A 57 -10.68 -3.56 -6.28
CA TRP A 57 -10.86 -2.16 -6.67
C TRP A 57 -9.52 -1.50 -7.04
N ALA A 58 -8.52 -2.30 -7.41
CA ALA A 58 -7.17 -1.85 -7.71
C ALA A 58 -6.50 -1.06 -6.56
N GLY A 59 -6.93 -1.32 -5.34
CA GLY A 59 -6.35 -0.76 -4.13
C GLY A 59 -5.27 -1.65 -3.52
N MET A 60 -4.58 -1.11 -2.53
CA MET A 60 -3.59 -1.86 -1.77
C MET A 60 -3.43 -1.32 -0.35
N PRO A 61 -2.92 -2.13 0.59
CA PRO A 61 -2.50 -1.64 1.90
C PRO A 61 -1.35 -0.62 1.78
N ILE A 62 -1.31 0.34 2.69
CA ILE A 62 -0.24 1.34 2.73
C ILE A 62 1.09 0.72 3.20
N PHE A 63 2.21 1.17 2.64
CA PHE A 63 3.54 0.64 2.96
C PHE A 63 3.92 0.74 4.44
N SER A 64 3.62 1.85 5.07
CA SER A 64 4.16 2.15 6.40
C SER A 64 3.34 1.58 7.56
N GLN A 65 2.12 1.13 7.32
CA GLN A 65 1.19 0.78 8.41
C GLN A 65 0.51 -0.59 8.24
N SER A 66 0.93 -1.36 7.23
CA SER A 66 0.27 -2.61 6.91
C SER A 66 1.24 -3.77 6.88
N ARG A 67 0.87 -4.88 7.52
CA ARG A 67 1.66 -6.11 7.52
C ARG A 67 1.30 -7.05 6.38
N CYS A 68 0.14 -6.85 5.77
CA CYS A 68 -0.41 -7.72 4.73
C CYS A 68 -0.09 -7.24 3.30
N LEU A 69 0.83 -6.29 3.13
CA LEU A 69 1.25 -5.80 1.83
C LEU A 69 2.06 -6.87 1.10
N ARG A 70 1.63 -7.21 -0.12
CA ARG A 70 2.31 -8.16 -1.01
C ARG A 70 2.86 -7.45 -2.24
N ALA A 71 3.92 -8.02 -2.83
CA ALA A 71 4.55 -7.46 -4.03
C ALA A 71 3.60 -7.40 -5.24
N ASP A 72 2.67 -8.35 -5.37
CA ASP A 72 1.68 -8.36 -6.44
C ASP A 72 0.69 -7.20 -6.33
N TYR A 73 0.29 -6.77 -5.13
CA TYR A 73 -0.51 -5.55 -4.94
C TYR A 73 0.22 -4.31 -5.47
N VAL A 74 1.49 -4.19 -5.14
CA VAL A 74 2.33 -3.05 -5.54
C VAL A 74 2.49 -3.01 -7.06
N THR A 75 2.74 -4.15 -7.67
CA THR A 75 2.86 -4.28 -9.14
C THR A 75 1.55 -3.92 -9.83
N GLN A 76 0.42 -4.38 -9.33
CA GLN A 76 -0.89 -4.09 -9.90
C GLN A 76 -1.22 -2.60 -9.84
N VAL A 77 -0.97 -1.96 -8.69
CA VAL A 77 -1.35 -0.55 -8.47
C VAL A 77 -0.44 0.41 -9.25
N PHE A 78 0.86 0.17 -9.23
CA PHE A 78 1.83 1.11 -9.81
C PHE A 78 2.24 0.77 -11.23
N GLY A 79 2.17 -0.50 -11.65
CA GLY A 79 2.48 -0.93 -13.01
C GLY A 79 3.86 -0.45 -13.48
N ARG A 80 3.91 0.21 -14.64
CA ARG A 80 5.16 0.74 -15.24
C ARG A 80 5.86 1.78 -14.37
N ARG A 81 5.13 2.50 -13.55
CA ARG A 81 5.71 3.50 -12.63
C ARG A 81 6.63 2.86 -11.59
N LEU A 82 6.35 1.62 -11.21
CA LEU A 82 7.22 0.86 -10.33
C LEU A 82 8.60 0.62 -10.96
N GLU A 83 8.65 0.25 -12.23
CA GLU A 83 9.92 0.07 -12.95
C GLU A 83 10.68 1.39 -13.14
N LEU A 84 9.95 2.46 -13.45
CA LEU A 84 10.55 3.79 -13.52
C LEU A 84 11.18 4.18 -12.18
N PHE A 85 10.48 3.97 -11.08
CA PHE A 85 10.99 4.23 -9.74
C PHE A 85 12.24 3.38 -9.44
N ARG A 86 12.22 2.09 -9.74
CA ARG A 86 13.36 1.19 -9.56
C ARG A 86 14.59 1.66 -10.34
N ASN A 87 14.40 2.09 -11.56
CA ASN A 87 15.49 2.58 -12.40
C ASN A 87 16.11 3.87 -11.83
N ILE A 88 15.28 4.83 -11.44
CA ILE A 88 15.74 6.07 -10.78
C ILE A 88 16.48 5.74 -9.48
N ARG A 89 15.92 4.86 -8.65
CA ARG A 89 16.53 4.45 -7.39
C ARG A 89 17.92 3.84 -7.61
N ARG A 90 18.08 2.97 -8.61
CA ARG A 90 19.39 2.36 -8.92
C ARG A 90 20.43 3.37 -9.34
N GLN A 91 20.02 4.45 -10.00
CA GLN A 91 20.93 5.55 -10.37
C GLN A 91 21.35 6.39 -9.15
N VAL A 92 20.40 6.68 -8.26
CA VAL A 92 20.64 7.53 -7.08
C VAL A 92 21.29 6.77 -5.94
N ASP A 93 20.90 5.51 -5.75
CA ASP A 93 21.38 4.63 -4.68
C ASP A 93 21.79 3.26 -5.26
N PRO A 94 22.91 3.20 -6.02
CA PRO A 94 23.31 1.96 -6.69
C PRO A 94 23.65 0.83 -5.72
N GLN A 95 24.06 1.16 -4.51
CA GLN A 95 24.41 0.18 -3.47
C GLN A 95 23.21 -0.25 -2.61
N GLY A 96 22.04 0.35 -2.80
CA GLY A 96 20.83 0.01 -2.06
C GLY A 96 20.90 0.34 -0.56
N ARG A 97 21.63 1.39 -0.19
CA ARG A 97 21.79 1.80 1.22
C ARG A 97 20.49 2.28 1.87
N LEU A 98 19.59 2.81 1.06
CA LEU A 98 18.29 3.31 1.51
C LEU A 98 17.22 2.21 1.55
N LEU A 99 17.55 1.00 1.10
CA LEU A 99 16.64 -0.14 1.11
C LEU A 99 16.86 -0.98 2.38
N ASN A 100 15.89 -0.91 3.29
CA ASN A 100 15.79 -1.92 4.34
C ASN A 100 15.22 -3.23 3.76
N PRO A 101 15.26 -4.37 4.50
CA PRO A 101 14.75 -5.65 4.01
C PRO A 101 13.29 -5.62 3.57
N PHE A 102 12.46 -4.83 4.24
CA PHE A 102 11.05 -4.67 3.88
C PHE A 102 10.89 -3.96 2.53
N LEU A 103 11.52 -2.80 2.37
CA LEU A 103 11.43 -2.03 1.12
C LEU A 103 12.11 -2.72 -0.06
N ALA A 104 13.16 -3.51 0.20
CA ALA A 104 13.85 -4.27 -0.84
C ALA A 104 12.96 -5.29 -1.56
N GLN A 105 11.89 -5.77 -0.91
CA GLN A 105 10.91 -6.67 -1.52
C GLN A 105 10.18 -6.02 -2.70
N PHE A 106 10.04 -4.70 -2.68
CA PHE A 106 9.24 -3.95 -3.66
C PHE A 106 10.12 -3.13 -4.62
N PHE A 107 11.23 -2.58 -4.14
CA PHE A 107 11.96 -1.52 -4.83
C PHE A 107 13.38 -1.87 -5.27
N ARG A 108 13.78 -3.11 -5.10
CA ARG A 108 15.10 -3.56 -5.55
C ARG A 108 15.26 -3.57 -7.07
#